data_2aa7c4dce8d4a6601af50a649dbda3ba
#
_entry.id   2aa7c4dce8d4a6601af50a649dbda3ba
#
_cell.length_a   1.000
_cell.length_b   1.000
_cell.length_c   1.000
_cell.angle_alpha   90.00
_cell.angle_beta   90.00
_cell.angle_gamma   90.00
#
_symmetry.space_group_name_H-M   'P 1'
#
loop_
_entity.id
_entity.type
_entity.pdbx_description
1 polymer ?
#
loop_
_entity_poly.entity_id
_entity_poly.type
_entity_poly.pdbx_seq_one_letter_code
_entity_poly.pdbx_strand_id
1 'polypeptide(L)'
;MMMKLYIALLAASLLLLSGCGNKPKPGEDDTLTSGTITIAVDETFRPIIEEELQVFHALTPDATVHPIYCSEVEAMKLLLADSVRLAITTRQLTRQETAYLNDKKFFPVSVKMATDGLALIVNKQNTDSLITVDQFKEILTGKVTDWKQLNPASRLGELQLVFDNPNSSTVHYVLDSICGGMPLSKDLKAQK
;
A
#
# COMPACT_ATOMS: atom_id res chain seq x y z
N MET A 1 66.38 -29.63 -9.29
CA MET A 1 65.31 -29.27 -10.25
C MET A 1 63.92 -29.36 -9.62
N MET A 2 63.60 -30.41 -8.86
CA MET A 2 62.28 -30.61 -8.20
C MET A 2 61.92 -29.52 -7.17
N MET A 3 62.84 -29.04 -6.36
CA MET A 3 62.57 -28.04 -5.32
C MET A 3 62.07 -26.72 -5.87
N LYS A 4 62.57 -26.29 -7.06
CA LYS A 4 62.07 -25.08 -7.74
C LYS A 4 60.61 -25.27 -8.27
N LEU A 5 60.26 -26.47 -8.63
CA LEU A 5 58.88 -26.83 -9.11
C LEU A 5 57.90 -26.78 -7.95
N TYR A 6 58.25 -27.28 -6.76
CA TYR A 6 57.36 -27.22 -5.58
C TYR A 6 57.16 -25.78 -5.09
N ILE A 7 58.19 -24.92 -5.14
CA ILE A 7 58.04 -23.50 -4.78
C ILE A 7 57.16 -22.78 -5.77
N ALA A 8 57.23 -23.06 -7.06
CA ALA A 8 56.37 -22.47 -8.09
C ALA A 8 54.92 -22.92 -7.94
N LEU A 9 54.65 -24.19 -7.61
CA LEU A 9 53.32 -24.71 -7.33
C LEU A 9 52.71 -24.12 -6.06
N LEU A 10 53.52 -23.95 -5.01
CA LEU A 10 53.07 -23.33 -3.75
C LEU A 10 52.74 -21.85 -3.97
N ALA A 11 53.54 -21.10 -4.72
CA ALA A 11 53.26 -19.70 -5.07
C ALA A 11 52.01 -19.55 -5.96
N ALA A 12 51.77 -20.45 -6.91
CA ALA A 12 50.58 -20.47 -7.74
C ALA A 12 49.32 -20.78 -6.93
N SER A 13 49.41 -21.67 -5.92
CA SER A 13 48.26 -21.99 -5.03
C SER A 13 47.90 -20.83 -4.09
N LEU A 14 48.92 -20.05 -3.61
CA LEU A 14 48.67 -18.85 -2.82
C LEU A 14 48.00 -17.72 -3.61
N LEU A 15 48.24 -17.62 -4.91
CA LEU A 15 47.60 -16.62 -5.79
C LEU A 15 46.12 -16.94 -6.09
N LEU A 16 45.72 -18.20 -5.97
CA LEU A 16 44.31 -18.63 -6.17
C LEU A 16 43.44 -18.39 -4.92
N LEU A 17 44.00 -18.11 -3.76
CA LEU A 17 43.30 -17.87 -2.50
C LEU A 17 42.96 -16.38 -2.28
N SER A 18 43.45 -15.46 -3.10
CA SER A 18 43.21 -14.01 -2.98
C SER A 18 41.96 -13.51 -3.73
N GLY A 19 41.11 -14.42 -4.23
CA GLY A 19 39.98 -14.11 -5.12
C GLY A 19 38.60 -13.94 -4.49
N CYS A 20 38.44 -13.83 -3.16
CA CYS A 20 37.14 -13.64 -2.55
C CYS A 20 37.17 -12.55 -1.47
N GLY A 21 37.06 -11.33 -1.88
CA GLY A 21 37.05 -10.18 -0.95
C GLY A 21 36.47 -8.90 -1.53
N ASN A 22 35.62 -8.97 -2.56
CA ASN A 22 34.80 -7.82 -2.89
C ASN A 22 33.72 -7.69 -1.82
N LYS A 23 33.96 -6.85 -0.81
CA LYS A 23 32.84 -6.35 -0.01
C LYS A 23 31.96 -5.56 -0.96
N PRO A 24 30.64 -5.86 -1.00
CA PRO A 24 29.72 -5.03 -1.79
C PRO A 24 29.93 -3.58 -1.40
N LYS A 25 30.11 -2.70 -2.40
CA LYS A 25 30.16 -1.28 -2.13
C LYS A 25 28.76 -0.82 -1.76
N PRO A 26 28.61 0.06 -0.75
CA PRO A 26 27.32 0.66 -0.45
C PRO A 26 26.70 1.23 -1.72
N GLY A 27 25.50 0.77 -2.11
CA GLY A 27 24.76 1.22 -3.28
C GLY A 27 25.00 0.48 -4.61
N GLU A 28 25.89 -0.54 -4.66
CA GLU A 28 26.06 -1.39 -5.85
C GLU A 28 25.27 -2.71 -5.77
N ASP A 29 25.06 -3.24 -4.57
CA ASP A 29 24.31 -4.49 -4.36
C ASP A 29 23.20 -4.31 -3.32
N ASP A 30 22.00 -4.77 -3.64
CA ASP A 30 20.87 -4.79 -2.72
C ASP A 30 21.08 -5.87 -1.65
N THR A 31 21.06 -5.46 -0.39
CA THR A 31 21.13 -6.33 0.79
C THR A 31 19.96 -6.04 1.72
N LEU A 32 19.89 -6.72 2.88
CA LEU A 32 18.88 -6.42 3.90
C LEU A 32 19.04 -5.02 4.53
N THR A 33 20.22 -4.41 4.42
CA THR A 33 20.56 -3.14 5.08
C THR A 33 21.17 -2.12 4.14
N SER A 34 21.23 -2.38 2.83
CA SER A 34 21.74 -1.45 1.81
C SER A 34 21.00 -1.65 0.49
N GLY A 35 20.97 -0.60 -0.32
CA GLY A 35 20.35 -0.59 -1.64
C GLY A 35 19.22 0.43 -1.76
N THR A 36 18.56 0.43 -2.91
CA THR A 36 17.49 1.39 -3.20
C THR A 36 16.28 0.67 -3.76
N ILE A 37 15.11 0.88 -3.14
CA ILE A 37 13.84 0.29 -3.59
C ILE A 37 12.76 1.35 -3.74
N THR A 38 11.95 1.22 -4.78
CA THR A 38 10.71 1.97 -4.94
C THR A 38 9.53 1.10 -4.52
N ILE A 39 8.66 1.64 -3.68
CA ILE A 39 7.45 0.97 -3.20
C ILE A 39 6.21 1.78 -3.59
N ALA A 40 5.08 1.11 -3.81
CA ALA A 40 3.79 1.78 -4.00
C ALA A 40 3.01 1.75 -2.68
N VAL A 41 2.41 2.86 -2.32
CA VAL A 41 1.71 3.02 -1.03
C VAL A 41 0.37 3.70 -1.30
N ASP A 42 -0.72 3.10 -0.80
CA ASP A 42 -2.00 3.78 -0.75
C ASP A 42 -1.84 5.10 0.02
N GLU A 43 -2.27 6.20 -0.59
CA GLU A 43 -2.10 7.55 -0.04
C GLU A 43 -2.71 7.72 1.35
N THR A 44 -3.70 6.90 1.72
CA THR A 44 -4.30 6.86 3.05
C THR A 44 -3.27 6.55 4.15
N PHE A 45 -2.25 5.77 3.83
CA PHE A 45 -1.20 5.37 4.78
C PHE A 45 0.01 6.31 4.79
N ARG A 46 0.01 7.38 4.00
CA ARG A 46 1.14 8.32 3.93
C ARG A 46 1.66 8.73 5.31
N PRO A 47 0.82 9.21 6.26
CA PRO A 47 1.34 9.71 7.53
C PRO A 47 2.13 8.66 8.32
N ILE A 48 1.60 7.43 8.39
CA ILE A 48 2.28 6.36 9.14
C ILE A 48 3.53 5.87 8.42
N ILE A 49 3.48 5.76 7.09
CA ILE A 49 4.64 5.27 6.31
C ILE A 49 5.77 6.29 6.30
N GLU A 50 5.48 7.60 6.26
CA GLU A 50 6.52 8.64 6.36
C GLU A 50 7.26 8.56 7.69
N GLU A 51 6.57 8.37 8.81
CA GLU A 51 7.19 8.19 10.13
C GLU A 51 8.04 6.91 10.20
N GLU A 52 7.50 5.79 9.72
CA GLU A 52 8.24 4.52 9.70
C GLU A 52 9.51 4.60 8.82
N LEU A 53 9.43 5.27 7.68
CA LEU A 53 10.59 5.46 6.80
C LEU A 53 11.66 6.37 7.43
N GLN A 54 11.27 7.38 8.21
CA GLN A 54 12.24 8.19 8.95
C GLN A 54 13.05 7.32 9.94
N VAL A 55 12.35 6.47 10.70
CA VAL A 55 13.00 5.54 11.64
C VAL A 55 13.87 4.53 10.88
N PHE A 56 13.35 3.95 9.80
CA PHE A 56 14.08 2.99 9.00
C PHE A 56 15.37 3.57 8.43
N HIS A 57 15.33 4.75 7.82
CA HIS A 57 16.52 5.40 7.26
C HIS A 57 17.54 5.82 8.34
N ALA A 58 17.07 6.17 9.54
CA ALA A 58 17.97 6.46 10.66
C ALA A 58 18.72 5.21 11.16
N LEU A 59 18.06 4.03 11.10
CA LEU A 59 18.65 2.76 11.52
C LEU A 59 19.47 2.08 10.42
N THR A 60 19.14 2.34 9.16
CA THR A 60 19.77 1.72 7.97
C THR A 60 20.20 2.79 6.96
N PRO A 61 21.27 3.56 7.26
CA PRO A 61 21.66 4.71 6.44
C PRO A 61 22.11 4.36 5.02
N ASP A 62 22.49 3.11 4.78
CA ASP A 62 22.90 2.62 3.46
C ASP A 62 21.73 2.08 2.62
N ALA A 63 20.51 2.09 3.16
CA ALA A 63 19.29 1.70 2.46
C ALA A 63 18.40 2.91 2.19
N THR A 64 17.83 2.98 0.98
CA THR A 64 16.91 4.05 0.59
C THR A 64 15.60 3.47 0.08
N VAL A 65 14.48 3.89 0.65
CA VAL A 65 13.14 3.50 0.20
C VAL A 65 12.43 4.74 -0.35
N HIS A 66 12.00 4.66 -1.62
CA HIS A 66 11.25 5.71 -2.30
C HIS A 66 9.75 5.33 -2.37
N PRO A 67 8.87 5.91 -1.55
CA PRO A 67 7.45 5.65 -1.64
C PRO A 67 6.80 6.45 -2.79
N ILE A 68 5.99 5.78 -3.61
CA ILE A 68 5.04 6.38 -4.53
C ILE A 68 3.68 6.35 -3.85
N TYR A 69 3.20 7.49 -3.37
CA TYR A 69 1.87 7.61 -2.80
C TYR A 69 0.85 7.83 -3.91
N CYS A 70 -0.09 6.90 -4.02
CA CYS A 70 -1.10 6.88 -5.08
C CYS A 70 -2.39 6.21 -4.58
N SER A 71 -3.42 6.14 -5.43
CA SER A 71 -4.62 5.38 -5.08
C SER A 71 -4.32 3.88 -5.00
N GLU A 72 -5.13 3.14 -4.24
CA GLU A 72 -5.01 1.68 -4.13
C GLU A 72 -4.99 1.00 -5.50
N VAL A 73 -5.86 1.42 -6.41
CA VAL A 73 -5.92 0.90 -7.78
C VAL A 73 -4.60 1.08 -8.51
N GLU A 74 -3.99 2.26 -8.38
CA GLU A 74 -2.70 2.54 -9.02
C GLU A 74 -1.56 1.76 -8.37
N ALA A 75 -1.54 1.65 -7.04
CA ALA A 75 -0.54 0.85 -6.33
C ALA A 75 -0.55 -0.61 -6.80
N MET A 76 -1.75 -1.19 -6.96
CA MET A 76 -1.90 -2.55 -7.47
C MET A 76 -1.48 -2.68 -8.93
N LYS A 77 -1.75 -1.69 -9.79
CA LYS A 77 -1.26 -1.67 -11.19
C LYS A 77 0.26 -1.65 -11.26
N LEU A 78 0.91 -0.81 -10.46
CA LEU A 78 2.37 -0.74 -10.39
C LEU A 78 2.99 -2.08 -9.98
N LEU A 79 2.38 -2.77 -9.00
CA LEU A 79 2.81 -4.10 -8.58
C LEU A 79 2.64 -5.15 -9.68
N LEU A 80 1.49 -5.19 -10.35
CA LEU A 80 1.20 -6.13 -11.43
C LEU A 80 2.05 -5.88 -12.68
N ALA A 81 2.44 -4.62 -12.92
CA ALA A 81 3.34 -4.22 -14.01
C ALA A 81 4.83 -4.47 -13.69
N ASP A 82 5.16 -4.99 -12.51
CA ASP A 82 6.54 -5.17 -12.04
C ASP A 82 7.34 -3.85 -11.97
N SER A 83 6.64 -2.73 -11.82
CA SER A 83 7.25 -1.41 -11.63
C SER A 83 7.72 -1.19 -10.19
N VAL A 84 7.12 -1.92 -9.24
CA VAL A 84 7.49 -1.97 -7.83
C VAL A 84 7.47 -3.41 -7.34
N ARG A 85 8.29 -3.72 -6.33
CA ARG A 85 8.36 -5.06 -5.71
C ARG A 85 7.54 -5.19 -4.43
N LEU A 86 7.06 -4.08 -3.90
CA LEU A 86 6.24 -4.01 -2.71
C LEU A 86 5.13 -2.99 -2.90
N ALA A 87 3.92 -3.37 -2.52
CA ALA A 87 2.77 -2.46 -2.44
C ALA A 87 2.12 -2.55 -1.05
N ILE A 88 1.78 -1.40 -0.47
CA ILE A 88 1.06 -1.28 0.80
C ILE A 88 -0.36 -0.81 0.46
N THR A 89 -1.34 -1.68 0.67
CA THR A 89 -2.73 -1.49 0.26
C THR A 89 -3.69 -2.07 1.30
N THR A 90 -4.97 -1.73 1.23
CA THR A 90 -5.99 -2.25 2.15
C THR A 90 -6.49 -3.64 1.75
N ARG A 91 -6.38 -4.01 0.48
CA ARG A 91 -6.83 -5.30 -0.03
C ARG A 91 -5.68 -6.25 -0.34
N GLN A 92 -6.00 -7.51 -0.39
CA GLN A 92 -5.10 -8.54 -0.90
C GLN A 92 -5.22 -8.66 -2.42
N LEU A 93 -4.24 -9.34 -3.03
CA LEU A 93 -4.34 -9.78 -4.42
C LEU A 93 -5.53 -10.72 -4.62
N THR A 94 -6.27 -10.53 -5.68
CA THR A 94 -7.30 -11.47 -6.12
C THR A 94 -6.67 -12.78 -6.60
N ARG A 95 -7.45 -13.84 -6.73
CA ARG A 95 -6.97 -15.11 -7.29
C ARG A 95 -6.42 -14.95 -8.72
N GLN A 96 -7.05 -14.10 -9.53
CA GLN A 96 -6.61 -13.85 -10.90
C GLN A 96 -5.27 -13.09 -10.94
N GLU A 97 -5.12 -12.06 -10.11
CA GLU A 97 -3.87 -11.30 -9.98
C GLU A 97 -2.72 -12.17 -9.47
N THR A 98 -3.00 -13.03 -8.48
CA THR A 98 -2.01 -14.00 -7.98
C THR A 98 -1.61 -14.99 -9.06
N ALA A 99 -2.57 -15.54 -9.81
CA ALA A 99 -2.28 -16.44 -10.91
C ALA A 99 -1.43 -15.76 -12.00
N TYR A 100 -1.78 -14.53 -12.37
CA TYR A 100 -1.02 -13.74 -13.34
C TYR A 100 0.44 -13.52 -12.92
N LEU A 101 0.70 -13.22 -11.64
CA LEU A 101 2.06 -13.06 -11.14
C LEU A 101 2.81 -14.40 -11.09
N ASN A 102 2.13 -15.49 -10.70
CA ASN A 102 2.72 -16.82 -10.65
C ASN A 102 3.13 -17.32 -12.05
N ASP A 103 2.35 -17.02 -13.09
CA ASP A 103 2.69 -17.35 -14.48
C ASP A 103 3.97 -16.61 -14.91
N LYS A 104 4.19 -15.42 -14.41
CA LYS A 104 5.43 -14.65 -14.60
C LYS A 104 6.57 -15.10 -13.66
N LYS A 105 6.37 -16.14 -12.83
CA LYS A 105 7.33 -16.64 -11.83
C LYS A 105 7.58 -15.68 -10.67
N PHE A 106 6.65 -14.77 -10.41
CA PHE A 106 6.60 -13.97 -9.18
C PHE A 106 5.62 -14.61 -8.20
N PHE A 107 6.07 -14.89 -7.00
CA PHE A 107 5.29 -15.54 -5.95
C PHE A 107 5.04 -14.54 -4.81
N PRO A 108 3.97 -13.74 -4.90
CA PRO A 108 3.72 -12.68 -3.93
C PRO A 108 3.36 -13.25 -2.56
N VAL A 109 3.84 -12.59 -1.52
CA VAL A 109 3.49 -12.88 -0.12
C VAL A 109 2.71 -11.70 0.42
N SER A 110 1.50 -11.95 0.94
CA SER A 110 0.69 -10.93 1.60
C SER A 110 0.87 -11.02 3.12
N VAL A 111 1.24 -9.90 3.73
CA VAL A 111 1.41 -9.79 5.18
C VAL A 111 0.44 -8.74 5.72
N LYS A 112 -0.39 -9.10 6.70
CA LYS A 112 -1.24 -8.14 7.39
C LYS A 112 -0.40 -7.37 8.41
N MET A 113 -0.27 -6.06 8.21
CA MET A 113 0.50 -5.18 9.11
C MET A 113 -0.37 -4.53 10.18
N ALA A 114 -1.58 -4.08 9.81
CA ALA A 114 -2.47 -3.35 10.69
C ALA A 114 -3.94 -3.60 10.35
N THR A 115 -4.83 -3.05 11.15
CA THR A 115 -6.26 -2.92 10.85
C THR A 115 -6.60 -1.44 10.89
N ASP A 116 -7.18 -0.95 9.81
CA ASP A 116 -7.65 0.42 9.66
C ASP A 116 -9.15 0.51 9.94
N GLY A 117 -9.67 1.74 10.11
CA GLY A 117 -11.07 2.02 10.35
C GLY A 117 -11.57 3.20 9.53
N LEU A 118 -12.81 3.08 9.04
CA LEU A 118 -13.50 4.16 8.35
C LEU A 118 -14.21 5.05 9.37
N ALA A 119 -13.95 6.36 9.32
CA ALA A 119 -14.64 7.36 10.13
C ALA A 119 -15.51 8.26 9.24
N LEU A 120 -16.75 8.48 9.67
CA LEU A 120 -17.65 9.48 9.07
C LEU A 120 -17.45 10.81 9.76
N ILE A 121 -17.21 11.86 8.98
CA ILE A 121 -17.00 13.22 9.48
C ILE A 121 -18.20 14.07 9.09
N VAL A 122 -18.72 14.84 10.04
CA VAL A 122 -19.80 15.79 9.82
C VAL A 122 -19.41 17.19 10.29
N ASN A 123 -20.09 18.21 9.79
CA ASN A 123 -19.87 19.58 10.26
C ASN A 123 -20.16 19.69 11.76
N LYS A 124 -19.41 20.53 12.49
CA LYS A 124 -19.58 20.76 13.94
C LYS A 124 -20.97 21.26 14.33
N GLN A 125 -21.68 21.89 13.41
CA GLN A 125 -23.06 22.37 13.63
C GLN A 125 -24.11 21.27 13.43
N ASN A 126 -23.71 20.11 12.89
CA ASN A 126 -24.60 18.97 12.75
C ASN A 126 -24.74 18.27 14.11
N THR A 127 -25.94 18.30 14.66
CA THR A 127 -26.30 17.62 15.89
C THR A 127 -26.68 16.14 15.69
N ASP A 128 -26.92 15.74 14.44
CA ASP A 128 -27.28 14.38 14.04
C ASP A 128 -26.00 13.56 13.78
N SER A 129 -25.38 13.08 14.86
CA SER A 129 -24.06 12.41 14.81
C SER A 129 -24.14 10.89 14.96
N LEU A 130 -25.32 10.32 15.15
CA LEU A 130 -25.51 8.88 15.27
C LEU A 130 -26.11 8.31 13.99
N ILE A 131 -25.37 7.46 13.32
CA ILE A 131 -25.78 6.77 12.09
C ILE A 131 -25.45 5.29 12.26
N THR A 132 -26.41 4.41 11.99
CA THR A 132 -26.17 2.96 11.94
C THR A 132 -25.54 2.56 10.62
N VAL A 133 -24.90 1.38 10.58
CA VAL A 133 -24.33 0.83 9.34
C VAL A 133 -25.39 0.66 8.24
N ASP A 134 -26.60 0.23 8.61
CA ASP A 134 -27.71 0.07 7.66
C ASP A 134 -28.17 1.44 7.10
N GLN A 135 -28.31 2.45 7.95
CA GLN A 135 -28.60 3.82 7.50
C GLN A 135 -27.50 4.37 6.61
N PHE A 136 -26.23 4.11 6.95
CA PHE A 136 -25.11 4.51 6.10
C PHE A 136 -25.17 3.82 4.72
N LYS A 137 -25.51 2.53 4.68
CA LYS A 137 -25.76 1.78 3.44
C LYS A 137 -26.90 2.40 2.62
N GLU A 138 -27.97 2.84 3.26
CA GLU A 138 -29.10 3.51 2.59
C GLU A 138 -28.70 4.86 2.00
N ILE A 139 -27.85 5.63 2.69
CA ILE A 139 -27.25 6.86 2.17
C ILE A 139 -26.37 6.57 0.95
N LEU A 140 -25.47 5.58 1.07
CA LEU A 140 -24.56 5.18 -0.01
C LEU A 140 -25.28 4.76 -1.28
N THR A 141 -26.42 4.08 -1.14
CA THR A 141 -27.24 3.61 -2.27
C THR A 141 -28.26 4.63 -2.75
N GLY A 142 -28.34 5.84 -2.12
CA GLY A 142 -29.25 6.92 -2.51
C GLY A 142 -30.70 6.73 -2.08
N LYS A 143 -30.99 5.80 -1.18
CA LYS A 143 -32.32 5.65 -0.59
C LYS A 143 -32.63 6.75 0.43
N VAL A 144 -31.61 7.20 1.15
CA VAL A 144 -31.66 8.31 2.09
C VAL A 144 -30.89 9.48 1.49
N THR A 145 -31.57 10.60 1.27
CA THR A 145 -31.04 11.81 0.64
C THR A 145 -31.24 13.07 1.46
N ASP A 146 -31.95 12.96 2.59
CA ASP A 146 -32.27 14.08 3.49
C ASP A 146 -32.10 13.65 4.95
N TRP A 147 -31.54 14.53 5.78
CA TRP A 147 -31.32 14.27 7.20
C TRP A 147 -32.61 13.96 7.97
N LYS A 148 -33.76 14.52 7.55
CA LYS A 148 -35.04 14.24 8.17
C LYS A 148 -35.52 12.81 7.98
N GLN A 149 -35.02 12.10 6.99
CA GLN A 149 -35.31 10.67 6.82
C GLN A 149 -34.61 9.82 7.89
N LEU A 150 -33.47 10.30 8.42
CA LEU A 150 -32.75 9.67 9.52
C LEU A 150 -33.30 10.12 10.88
N ASN A 151 -33.54 11.42 11.03
CA ASN A 151 -34.07 12.04 12.22
C ASN A 151 -35.16 13.06 11.85
N PRO A 152 -36.47 12.76 12.08
CA PRO A 152 -37.56 13.68 11.75
C PRO A 152 -37.46 15.06 12.44
N ALA A 153 -36.73 15.15 13.57
CA ALA A 153 -36.51 16.40 14.29
C ALA A 153 -35.31 17.22 13.74
N SER A 154 -34.60 16.69 12.76
CA SER A 154 -33.45 17.37 12.14
C SER A 154 -33.85 18.71 11.53
N ARG A 155 -33.01 19.71 11.74
CA ARG A 155 -33.13 21.04 11.09
C ARG A 155 -32.31 21.11 9.81
N LEU A 156 -31.58 20.07 9.47
CA LEU A 156 -30.79 19.93 8.27
C LEU A 156 -31.71 19.49 7.11
N GLY A 157 -31.30 19.83 5.91
CA GLY A 157 -31.98 19.46 4.67
C GLY A 157 -31.27 18.32 3.95
N GLU A 158 -30.98 18.53 2.67
CA GLU A 158 -30.35 17.57 1.80
C GLU A 158 -29.03 17.03 2.40
N LEU A 159 -28.89 15.70 2.37
CA LEU A 159 -27.68 15.01 2.81
C LEU A 159 -26.75 14.83 1.62
N GLN A 160 -25.53 15.34 1.72
CA GLN A 160 -24.49 15.13 0.72
C GLN A 160 -23.37 14.28 1.32
N LEU A 161 -23.04 13.18 0.67
CA LEU A 161 -21.88 12.37 1.00
C LEU A 161 -20.75 12.68 0.03
N VAL A 162 -19.56 12.93 0.57
CA VAL A 162 -18.37 13.30 -0.19
C VAL A 162 -17.25 12.31 0.13
N PHE A 163 -16.62 11.77 -0.89
CA PHE A 163 -15.39 11.00 -0.81
C PHE A 163 -14.21 11.84 -1.25
N ASP A 164 -13.02 11.45 -0.81
CA ASP A 164 -11.76 12.06 -1.21
C ASP A 164 -11.40 11.77 -2.67
N ASN A 165 -11.52 10.49 -3.08
CA ASN A 165 -11.10 10.02 -4.40
C ASN A 165 -11.96 8.81 -4.81
N PRO A 166 -12.52 8.76 -6.04
CA PRO A 166 -13.34 7.64 -6.48
C PRO A 166 -12.58 6.31 -6.59
N ASN A 167 -11.25 6.34 -6.66
CA ASN A 167 -10.40 5.15 -6.74
C ASN A 167 -9.70 4.84 -5.41
N SER A 168 -10.14 5.45 -4.30
CA SER A 168 -9.55 5.24 -2.99
C SER A 168 -9.98 3.88 -2.39
N SER A 169 -9.17 3.40 -1.48
CA SER A 169 -9.47 2.24 -0.64
C SER A 169 -10.77 2.42 0.15
N THR A 170 -11.07 3.65 0.58
CA THR A 170 -12.33 4.01 1.26
C THR A 170 -13.54 3.68 0.40
N VAL A 171 -13.54 4.09 -0.87
CA VAL A 171 -14.65 3.82 -1.81
C VAL A 171 -14.77 2.31 -2.07
N HIS A 172 -13.66 1.60 -2.26
CA HIS A 172 -13.67 0.14 -2.43
C HIS A 172 -14.23 -0.56 -1.19
N TYR A 173 -13.82 -0.16 0.00
CA TYR A 173 -14.32 -0.75 1.23
C TYR A 173 -15.84 -0.57 1.40
N VAL A 174 -16.37 0.63 1.16
CA VAL A 174 -17.82 0.85 1.28
C VAL A 174 -18.61 0.10 0.22
N LEU A 175 -18.08 0.00 -0.99
CA LEU A 175 -18.71 -0.74 -2.09
C LEU A 175 -18.79 -2.25 -1.78
N ASP A 176 -17.67 -2.83 -1.40
CA ASP A 176 -17.55 -4.29 -1.24
C ASP A 176 -18.07 -4.76 0.11
N SER A 177 -17.70 -4.09 1.20
CA SER A 177 -17.97 -4.55 2.57
C SER A 177 -19.29 -4.02 3.11
N ILE A 178 -19.66 -2.76 2.85
CA ILE A 178 -20.87 -2.16 3.38
C ILE A 178 -22.04 -2.36 2.42
N CYS A 179 -21.86 -2.07 1.14
CA CYS A 179 -22.91 -2.20 0.13
C CYS A 179 -23.07 -3.63 -0.41
N GLY A 180 -22.06 -4.51 -0.21
CA GLY A 180 -22.10 -5.90 -0.70
C GLY A 180 -22.15 -5.95 -2.23
N GLY A 181 -21.42 -5.05 -2.91
CA GLY A 181 -21.37 -4.93 -4.36
C GLY A 181 -22.57 -4.21 -4.99
N MET A 182 -23.51 -3.67 -4.21
CA MET A 182 -24.56 -2.81 -4.75
C MET A 182 -23.96 -1.48 -5.23
N PRO A 183 -24.43 -0.96 -6.38
CA PRO A 183 -23.88 0.29 -6.92
C PRO A 183 -24.16 1.45 -5.97
N LEU A 184 -23.17 2.34 -5.86
CA LEU A 184 -23.31 3.60 -5.14
C LEU A 184 -24.22 4.56 -5.90
N SER A 185 -24.87 5.47 -5.17
CA SER A 185 -25.66 6.54 -5.76
C SER A 185 -24.84 7.39 -6.73
N LYS A 186 -25.46 7.82 -7.82
CA LYS A 186 -24.82 8.72 -8.80
C LYS A 186 -24.62 10.14 -8.27
N ASP A 187 -25.35 10.50 -7.20
CA ASP A 187 -25.29 11.82 -6.58
C ASP A 187 -24.14 11.97 -5.57
N LEU A 188 -23.37 10.88 -5.36
CA LEU A 188 -22.18 10.95 -4.53
C LEU A 188 -21.10 11.81 -5.18
N LYS A 189 -20.58 12.76 -4.41
CA LYS A 189 -19.52 13.65 -4.86
C LYS A 189 -18.17 13.09 -4.42
N ALA A 190 -17.21 13.05 -5.35
CA ALA A 190 -15.80 12.83 -5.04
C ALA A 190 -15.05 14.13 -5.28
N GLN A 191 -14.20 14.53 -4.34
CA GLN A 191 -13.23 15.60 -4.57
C GLN A 191 -12.11 15.02 -5.46
N LYS A 192 -11.68 15.82 -6.43
CA LYS A 192 -10.51 15.52 -7.27
C LYS A 192 -9.27 16.10 -6.62
#